data_f9ecd5c9d3badb40cf64603c44b5a7ce
#
_entry.id   f9ecd5c9d3badb40cf64603c44b5a7ce
#
_cell.length_a   1.000
_cell.length_b   1.000
_cell.length_c   1.000
_cell.angle_alpha   90.00
_cell.angle_beta   90.00
_cell.angle_gamma   90.00
#
_symmetry.space_group_name_H-M   'P 1'
#
loop_
_entity.id
_entity.type
_entity.pdbx_description
1 polymer ?
#
loop_
_entity_poly.entity_id
_entity_poly.type
_entity_poly.pdbx_seq_one_letter_code
_entity_poly.pdbx_strand_id
1 'polypeptide(L)'
;MIAQMTRRVLTEVRPKVVAKFVYNFGVKGVRSVELHKRRRKRGENFPPFLFISIISSCQLRCQGCWVDVAAPSQKMSLDELNRIINDAKAHGNAYFGILGGEPFLHPQVMELFAAHPDCYFQVFTNGQLIDDDIAARLAQLGNVTPLISIEGSDIVSDERRGRSQVLTKTLQGLEACRRHKLLIGVATSVCQTNIDLVSEAWLRKLISMGVHYVWFHTYRVVGPKPNEALALRPEQVLAVRRFIVQMRARLPIAIVDAYWDDRGEALCPMATGVSHHIGPGGHIEPCPVIQFATESVRDRASVFETMTRSAFLKDFREAAAEATRGCIVLERPDIVRDLVRKHGAVDSTQRGTAMAEFEAMTPRKSQHMPGQEIPEEHWVYRFAKKHWFFGFGAYS
;
A
#
# COMPACT_ATOMS: atom_id res chain seq x y z
N MET A 1 -16.48 17.76 10.73
CA MET A 1 -15.77 16.82 9.88
C MET A 1 -15.99 15.36 10.36
N ILE A 2 -15.52 14.91 11.55
CA ILE A 2 -15.67 13.50 12.00
C ILE A 2 -17.12 13.03 12.05
N ALA A 3 -18.02 13.81 12.64
CA ALA A 3 -19.46 13.49 12.66
C ALA A 3 -20.03 13.28 11.25
N GLN A 4 -19.59 14.06 10.28
CA GLN A 4 -20.01 13.90 8.89
C GLN A 4 -19.40 12.65 8.26
N MET A 5 -18.13 12.34 8.53
CA MET A 5 -17.51 11.07 8.07
C MET A 5 -18.24 9.87 8.66
N THR A 6 -18.50 9.87 9.95
CA THR A 6 -19.25 8.80 10.63
C THR A 6 -20.65 8.66 10.02
N ARG A 7 -21.36 9.76 9.83
CA ARG A 7 -22.69 9.75 9.19
C ARG A 7 -22.60 9.11 7.80
N ARG A 8 -21.63 9.52 6.96
CA ARG A 8 -21.45 8.94 5.63
C ARG A 8 -21.24 7.43 5.69
N VAL A 9 -20.31 6.97 6.52
CA VAL A 9 -20.05 5.53 6.67
C VAL A 9 -21.31 4.78 7.11
N LEU A 10 -22.08 5.32 8.08
CA LEU A 10 -23.28 4.66 8.58
C LEU A 10 -24.45 4.66 7.58
N THR A 11 -24.54 5.65 6.67
CA THR A 11 -25.65 5.76 5.71
C THR A 11 -25.32 5.21 4.32
N GLU A 12 -24.06 5.30 3.90
CA GLU A 12 -23.59 4.94 2.56
C GLU A 12 -23.06 3.50 2.50
N VAL A 13 -22.62 2.91 3.62
CA VAL A 13 -22.00 1.57 3.69
C VAL A 13 -22.94 0.56 4.36
N ARG A 14 -22.92 -0.70 3.89
CA ARG A 14 -23.71 -1.78 4.48
C ARG A 14 -23.33 -2.02 5.95
N PRO A 15 -24.28 -2.24 6.88
CA PRO A 15 -23.99 -2.44 8.30
C PRO A 15 -22.97 -3.56 8.57
N LYS A 16 -23.06 -4.67 7.82
CA LYS A 16 -22.10 -5.80 7.93
C LYS A 16 -20.67 -5.38 7.58
N VAL A 17 -20.50 -4.57 6.53
CA VAL A 17 -19.18 -4.03 6.12
C VAL A 17 -18.65 -3.11 7.22
N VAL A 18 -19.49 -2.21 7.73
CA VAL A 18 -19.13 -1.32 8.84
C VAL A 18 -18.71 -2.11 10.07
N ALA A 19 -19.49 -3.12 10.47
CA ALA A 19 -19.19 -3.94 11.65
C ALA A 19 -17.83 -4.66 11.51
N LYS A 20 -17.55 -5.27 10.35
CA LYS A 20 -16.28 -5.93 10.11
C LYS A 20 -15.12 -4.95 10.00
N PHE A 21 -15.33 -3.79 9.39
CA PHE A 21 -14.32 -2.72 9.36
C PHE A 21 -13.97 -2.26 10.77
N VAL A 22 -14.97 -1.92 11.57
CA VAL A 22 -14.74 -1.45 12.94
C VAL A 22 -14.06 -2.53 13.80
N TYR A 23 -14.48 -3.77 13.72
CA TYR A 23 -13.91 -4.82 14.55
C TYR A 23 -12.57 -5.34 14.03
N ASN A 24 -12.50 -5.80 12.76
CA ASN A 24 -11.30 -6.47 12.25
C ASN A 24 -10.19 -5.46 11.90
N PHE A 25 -10.53 -4.31 11.32
CA PHE A 25 -9.56 -3.28 10.99
C PHE A 25 -9.33 -2.29 12.13
N GLY A 26 -10.40 -1.87 12.84
CA GLY A 26 -10.32 -0.95 13.97
C GLY A 26 -9.72 -1.60 15.20
N VAL A 27 -10.51 -2.42 15.91
CA VAL A 27 -10.14 -2.97 17.23
C VAL A 27 -8.94 -3.91 17.13
N LYS A 28 -9.00 -4.91 16.25
CA LYS A 28 -7.85 -5.84 16.06
C LYS A 28 -6.63 -5.13 15.48
N GLY A 29 -6.83 -4.10 14.65
CA GLY A 29 -5.73 -3.30 14.09
C GLY A 29 -4.93 -2.56 15.15
N VAL A 30 -5.58 -1.88 16.09
CA VAL A 30 -4.92 -1.24 17.23
C VAL A 30 -4.13 -2.28 18.04
N ARG A 31 -4.75 -3.43 18.33
CA ARG A 31 -4.07 -4.52 19.05
C ARG A 31 -2.84 -5.02 18.30
N SER A 32 -2.91 -5.16 16.98
CA SER A 32 -1.80 -5.62 16.16
C SER A 32 -0.62 -4.64 16.18
N VAL A 33 -0.90 -3.33 16.11
CA VAL A 33 0.11 -2.28 16.22
C VAL A 33 0.79 -2.31 17.60
N GLU A 34 0.03 -2.45 18.68
CA GLU A 34 0.61 -2.53 20.03
C GLU A 34 1.44 -3.81 20.24
N LEU A 35 1.04 -4.94 19.66
CA LEU A 35 1.85 -6.17 19.64
C LEU A 35 3.16 -5.97 18.87
N HIS A 36 3.11 -5.31 17.71
CA HIS A 36 4.30 -4.96 16.93
C HIS A 36 5.28 -4.10 17.74
N LYS A 37 4.80 -3.04 18.40
CA LYS A 37 5.64 -2.20 19.27
C LYS A 37 6.31 -2.99 20.39
N ARG A 38 5.56 -3.89 21.04
CA ARG A 38 6.09 -4.75 22.11
C ARG A 38 7.16 -5.72 21.58
N ARG A 39 6.96 -6.29 20.39
CA ARG A 39 7.94 -7.16 19.74
C ARG A 39 9.23 -6.41 19.40
N ARG A 40 9.10 -5.22 18.81
CA ARG A 40 10.27 -4.40 18.48
C ARG A 40 11.14 -4.11 19.72
N LYS A 41 10.53 -3.80 20.87
CA LYS A 41 11.26 -3.62 22.14
C LYS A 41 12.04 -4.86 22.60
N ARG A 42 11.69 -6.04 22.10
CA ARG A 42 12.39 -7.32 22.36
C ARG A 42 13.33 -7.73 21.23
N GLY A 43 13.52 -6.87 20.23
CA GLY A 43 14.35 -7.17 19.06
C GLY A 43 13.66 -8.05 18.01
N GLU A 44 12.38 -8.39 18.21
CA GLU A 44 11.59 -9.16 17.24
C GLU A 44 10.87 -8.19 16.28
N ASN A 45 11.04 -8.35 14.99
CA ASN A 45 10.34 -7.52 14.01
C ASN A 45 9.40 -8.34 13.14
N PHE A 46 8.11 -8.25 13.42
CA PHE A 46 7.04 -8.77 12.58
C PHE A 46 6.01 -7.65 12.36
N PRO A 47 5.70 -7.28 11.11
CA PRO A 47 4.83 -6.14 10.82
C PRO A 47 3.42 -6.34 11.36
N PRO A 48 2.71 -5.25 11.73
CA PRO A 48 1.36 -5.32 12.29
C PRO A 48 0.29 -5.69 11.23
N PHE A 49 0.67 -5.67 9.98
CA PHE A 49 -0.11 -6.09 8.81
C PHE A 49 0.84 -6.57 7.71
N LEU A 50 0.36 -7.35 6.77
CA LEU A 50 1.16 -7.81 5.65
C LEU A 50 0.64 -7.27 4.32
N PHE A 51 1.58 -6.89 3.45
CA PHE A 51 1.31 -6.69 2.03
C PHE A 51 1.68 -7.96 1.26
N ILE A 52 0.72 -8.49 0.49
CA ILE A 52 0.87 -9.74 -0.25
C ILE A 52 0.47 -9.51 -1.70
N SER A 53 1.41 -9.67 -2.63
CA SER A 53 1.11 -9.75 -4.06
C SER A 53 0.73 -11.18 -4.41
N ILE A 54 -0.54 -11.39 -4.74
CA ILE A 54 -1.06 -12.74 -4.98
C ILE A 54 -0.85 -13.24 -6.41
N ILE A 55 -0.62 -12.29 -7.35
CA ILE A 55 -0.41 -12.55 -8.79
C ILE A 55 0.38 -11.40 -9.41
N SER A 56 1.23 -11.69 -10.42
CA SER A 56 1.96 -10.64 -11.17
C SER A 56 1.24 -10.19 -12.45
N SER A 57 0.28 -10.97 -12.97
CA SER A 57 -0.46 -10.63 -14.19
C SER A 57 -1.33 -9.39 -14.00
N CYS A 58 -1.37 -8.54 -15.03
CA CYS A 58 -2.25 -7.37 -15.11
C CYS A 58 -2.64 -7.12 -16.57
N GLN A 59 -3.86 -6.63 -16.82
CA GLN A 59 -4.31 -6.23 -18.14
C GLN A 59 -3.80 -4.83 -18.56
N LEU A 60 -3.22 -4.06 -17.64
CA LEU A 60 -2.67 -2.73 -17.89
C LEU A 60 -1.15 -2.74 -18.03
N ARG A 61 -0.60 -1.63 -18.55
CA ARG A 61 0.84 -1.43 -18.77
C ARG A 61 1.26 -0.04 -18.24
N CYS A 62 1.07 0.17 -16.93
CA CYS A 62 1.23 1.48 -16.31
C CYS A 62 2.68 1.97 -16.37
N GLN A 63 2.87 3.25 -16.69
CA GLN A 63 4.18 3.90 -16.62
C GLN A 63 4.69 3.93 -15.18
N GLY A 64 5.91 3.44 -14.96
CA GLY A 64 6.53 3.37 -13.64
C GLY A 64 5.86 2.39 -12.68
N CYS A 65 5.18 1.37 -13.21
CA CYS A 65 4.75 0.24 -12.41
C CYS A 65 5.98 -0.57 -11.96
N TRP A 66 6.02 -0.92 -10.68
CA TRP A 66 7.08 -1.77 -10.14
C TRP A 66 6.89 -3.26 -10.51
N VAL A 67 5.67 -3.66 -10.90
CA VAL A 67 5.38 -5.00 -11.41
C VAL A 67 5.70 -5.05 -12.90
N ASP A 68 6.58 -5.95 -13.31
CA ASP A 68 6.81 -6.23 -14.72
C ASP A 68 5.80 -7.27 -15.23
N VAL A 69 4.80 -6.77 -15.93
CA VAL A 69 3.75 -7.63 -16.54
C VAL A 69 4.20 -8.32 -17.83
N ALA A 70 5.42 -8.02 -18.32
CA ALA A 70 6.03 -8.71 -19.45
C ALA A 70 6.89 -9.91 -19.01
N ALA A 71 7.32 -9.95 -17.75
CA ALA A 71 8.02 -11.08 -17.18
C ALA A 71 7.08 -12.31 -17.04
N PRO A 72 7.62 -13.54 -16.91
CA PRO A 72 6.83 -14.73 -16.67
C PRO A 72 5.88 -14.55 -15.48
N SER A 73 4.61 -14.92 -15.69
CA SER A 73 3.58 -14.74 -14.67
C SER A 73 3.82 -15.63 -13.47
N GLN A 74 3.76 -15.02 -12.29
CA GLN A 74 3.80 -15.70 -10.99
C GLN A 74 2.43 -15.60 -10.31
N LYS A 75 2.06 -16.64 -9.58
CA LYS A 75 0.81 -16.70 -8.82
C LYS A 75 0.98 -17.61 -7.61
N MET A 76 0.46 -17.19 -6.46
CA MET A 76 0.34 -18.06 -5.28
C MET A 76 -0.89 -18.96 -5.39
N SER A 77 -0.80 -20.18 -4.87
CA SER A 77 -1.98 -21.02 -4.69
C SER A 77 -2.83 -20.54 -3.51
N LEU A 78 -4.11 -20.93 -3.50
CA LEU A 78 -5.00 -20.64 -2.37
C LEU A 78 -4.48 -21.25 -1.06
N ASP A 79 -3.87 -22.42 -1.11
CA ASP A 79 -3.31 -23.10 0.07
C ASP A 79 -2.10 -22.32 0.63
N GLU A 80 -1.22 -21.82 -0.23
CA GLU A 80 -0.11 -20.94 0.19
C GLU A 80 -0.64 -19.68 0.86
N LEU A 81 -1.63 -19.02 0.25
CA LEU A 81 -2.25 -17.81 0.80
C LEU A 81 -2.94 -18.07 2.14
N ASN A 82 -3.69 -19.17 2.25
CA ASN A 82 -4.36 -19.56 3.51
C ASN A 82 -3.32 -19.84 4.61
N ARG A 83 -2.20 -20.53 4.29
CA ARG A 83 -1.13 -20.80 5.24
C ARG A 83 -0.47 -19.51 5.75
N ILE A 84 -0.15 -18.57 4.84
CA ILE A 84 0.43 -17.26 5.19
C ILE A 84 -0.50 -16.49 6.12
N ILE A 85 -1.78 -16.39 5.76
CA ILE A 85 -2.76 -15.63 6.53
C ILE A 85 -3.00 -16.28 7.89
N ASN A 86 -3.13 -17.61 7.97
CA ASN A 86 -3.33 -18.31 9.23
C ASN A 86 -2.14 -18.16 10.18
N ASP A 87 -0.91 -18.24 9.68
CA ASP A 87 0.29 -18.00 10.48
C ASP A 87 0.35 -16.54 10.97
N ALA A 88 0.10 -15.58 10.11
CA ALA A 88 0.05 -14.17 10.50
C ALA A 88 -1.06 -13.87 11.53
N LYS A 89 -2.23 -14.50 11.41
CA LYS A 89 -3.34 -14.43 12.39
C LYS A 89 -2.93 -14.97 13.75
N ALA A 90 -2.25 -16.11 13.78
CA ALA A 90 -1.73 -16.71 15.02
C ALA A 90 -0.79 -15.74 15.76
N HIS A 91 -0.13 -14.86 15.01
CA HIS A 91 0.76 -13.82 15.51
C HIS A 91 0.11 -12.44 15.66
N GLY A 92 -1.24 -12.36 15.56
CA GLY A 92 -2.04 -11.19 15.90
C GLY A 92 -2.36 -10.25 14.75
N ASN A 93 -2.00 -10.59 13.51
CA ASN A 93 -2.43 -9.80 12.35
C ASN A 93 -3.90 -10.07 12.03
N ALA A 94 -4.61 -9.03 11.63
CA ALA A 94 -6.01 -9.12 11.20
C ALA A 94 -6.28 -8.29 9.93
N TYR A 95 -5.27 -7.57 9.44
CA TYR A 95 -5.37 -6.72 8.26
C TYR A 95 -4.29 -7.10 7.25
N PHE A 96 -4.72 -7.20 5.98
CA PHE A 96 -3.89 -7.60 4.86
C PHE A 96 -4.11 -6.66 3.68
N GLY A 97 -3.03 -6.09 3.15
CA GLY A 97 -3.03 -5.40 1.88
C GLY A 97 -2.81 -6.42 0.74
N ILE A 98 -3.80 -6.60 -0.09
CA ILE A 98 -3.73 -7.51 -1.24
C ILE A 98 -3.34 -6.72 -2.48
N LEU A 99 -2.17 -7.04 -2.99
CA LEU A 99 -1.55 -6.44 -4.16
C LEU A 99 -1.35 -7.48 -5.26
N GLY A 100 -0.71 -7.03 -6.33
CA GLY A 100 -0.29 -7.88 -7.45
C GLY A 100 -0.08 -7.04 -8.68
N GLY A 101 -0.22 -7.65 -9.86
CA GLY A 101 -0.55 -6.93 -11.07
C GLY A 101 -1.98 -6.40 -10.94
N GLU A 102 -2.97 -7.28 -11.11
CA GLU A 102 -4.36 -7.01 -10.77
C GLU A 102 -4.92 -8.18 -9.95
N PRO A 103 -5.22 -7.96 -8.66
CA PRO A 103 -5.66 -9.04 -7.77
C PRO A 103 -6.92 -9.78 -8.23
N PHE A 104 -7.87 -9.09 -8.89
CA PHE A 104 -9.10 -9.73 -9.39
C PHE A 104 -8.86 -10.61 -10.63
N LEU A 105 -7.65 -10.69 -11.17
CA LEU A 105 -7.26 -11.73 -12.13
C LEU A 105 -6.92 -13.06 -11.44
N HIS A 106 -6.73 -13.07 -10.13
CA HIS A 106 -6.48 -14.31 -9.40
C HIS A 106 -7.78 -15.12 -9.29
N PRO A 107 -7.84 -16.35 -9.83
CA PRO A 107 -9.10 -17.09 -9.96
C PRO A 107 -9.78 -17.42 -8.64
N GLN A 108 -9.02 -17.48 -7.55
CA GLN A 108 -9.50 -17.89 -6.23
C GLN A 108 -9.45 -16.74 -5.19
N VAL A 109 -9.41 -15.48 -5.65
CA VAL A 109 -9.33 -14.33 -4.72
C VAL A 109 -10.58 -14.20 -3.85
N MET A 110 -11.75 -14.55 -4.39
CA MET A 110 -13.00 -14.49 -3.64
C MET A 110 -13.10 -15.59 -2.58
N GLU A 111 -12.57 -16.79 -2.88
CA GLU A 111 -12.44 -17.90 -1.95
C GLU A 111 -11.48 -17.56 -0.81
N LEU A 112 -10.38 -16.87 -1.11
CA LEU A 112 -9.46 -16.37 -0.10
C LEU A 112 -10.16 -15.46 0.91
N PHE A 113 -10.93 -14.48 0.44
CA PHE A 113 -11.66 -13.57 1.33
C PHE A 113 -12.73 -14.29 2.14
N ALA A 114 -13.39 -15.28 1.56
CA ALA A 114 -14.41 -16.09 2.21
C ALA A 114 -13.81 -17.00 3.30
N ALA A 115 -12.60 -17.53 3.10
CA ALA A 115 -11.92 -18.41 4.06
C ALA A 115 -11.47 -17.67 5.34
N HIS A 116 -11.34 -16.34 5.30
CA HIS A 116 -10.86 -15.52 6.43
C HIS A 116 -11.85 -14.41 6.82
N PRO A 117 -13.07 -14.76 7.29
CA PRO A 117 -14.10 -13.77 7.62
C PRO A 117 -13.76 -12.92 8.85
N ASP A 118 -12.78 -13.31 9.62
CA ASP A 118 -12.24 -12.65 10.81
C ASP A 118 -11.04 -11.72 10.52
N CYS A 119 -10.62 -11.62 9.24
CA CYS A 119 -9.65 -10.66 8.73
C CYS A 119 -10.32 -9.51 8.00
N TYR A 120 -9.55 -8.46 7.68
CA TYR A 120 -9.94 -7.36 6.82
C TYR A 120 -8.93 -7.20 5.68
N PHE A 121 -9.43 -7.14 4.46
CA PHE A 121 -8.61 -7.06 3.25
C PHE A 121 -8.77 -5.71 2.56
N GLN A 122 -7.67 -5.01 2.33
CA GLN A 122 -7.62 -3.87 1.43
C GLN A 122 -7.03 -4.33 0.10
N VAL A 123 -7.83 -4.26 -0.96
CA VAL A 123 -7.43 -4.74 -2.29
C VAL A 123 -7.03 -3.57 -3.16
N PHE A 124 -5.76 -3.51 -3.54
CA PHE A 124 -5.23 -2.51 -4.47
C PHE A 124 -5.54 -2.95 -5.90
N THR A 125 -6.49 -2.28 -6.53
CA THR A 125 -7.03 -2.68 -7.82
C THR A 125 -7.13 -1.50 -8.79
N ASN A 126 -7.06 -1.80 -10.09
CA ASN A 126 -7.40 -0.82 -11.11
C ASN A 126 -8.94 -0.65 -11.29
N GLY A 127 -9.73 -1.50 -10.65
CA GLY A 127 -11.19 -1.43 -10.59
C GLY A 127 -11.93 -1.91 -11.84
N GLN A 128 -11.24 -2.21 -12.94
CA GLN A 128 -11.89 -2.54 -14.22
C GLN A 128 -12.58 -3.91 -14.26
N LEU A 129 -12.22 -4.79 -13.35
CA LEU A 129 -12.79 -6.14 -13.24
C LEU A 129 -13.91 -6.23 -12.22
N ILE A 130 -14.20 -5.13 -11.51
CA ILE A 130 -15.29 -5.10 -10.53
C ILE A 130 -16.60 -4.79 -11.27
N ASP A 131 -17.36 -5.81 -11.55
CA ASP A 131 -18.75 -5.71 -12.01
C ASP A 131 -19.74 -5.79 -10.85
N ASP A 132 -21.03 -5.83 -11.15
CA ASP A 132 -22.09 -5.94 -10.16
C ASP A 132 -22.01 -7.24 -9.34
N ASP A 133 -21.67 -8.36 -9.96
CA ASP A 133 -21.59 -9.67 -9.31
C ASP A 133 -20.43 -9.70 -8.31
N ILE A 134 -19.26 -9.21 -8.71
CA ILE A 134 -18.10 -9.10 -7.83
C ILE A 134 -18.40 -8.13 -6.68
N ALA A 135 -18.97 -6.96 -6.97
CA ALA A 135 -19.32 -5.98 -5.94
C ALA A 135 -20.36 -6.53 -4.95
N ALA A 136 -21.37 -7.28 -5.44
CA ALA A 136 -22.37 -7.95 -4.59
C ALA A 136 -21.73 -9.00 -3.67
N ARG A 137 -20.83 -9.84 -4.20
CA ARG A 137 -20.10 -10.84 -3.40
C ARG A 137 -19.20 -10.20 -2.35
N LEU A 138 -18.45 -9.16 -2.69
CA LEU A 138 -17.64 -8.39 -1.74
C LEU A 138 -18.49 -7.81 -0.61
N ALA A 139 -19.67 -7.28 -0.94
CA ALA A 139 -20.61 -6.75 0.04
C ALA A 139 -21.23 -7.83 0.94
N GLN A 140 -21.45 -9.04 0.41
CA GLN A 140 -21.90 -10.20 1.20
C GLN A 140 -20.81 -10.67 2.17
N LEU A 141 -19.56 -10.72 1.73
CA LEU A 141 -18.42 -11.06 2.59
C LEU A 141 -18.22 -10.00 3.68
N GLY A 142 -18.24 -8.73 3.34
CA GLY A 142 -18.19 -7.60 4.25
C GLY A 142 -16.81 -7.31 4.85
N ASN A 143 -15.79 -8.08 4.52
CA ASN A 143 -14.42 -7.97 5.06
C ASN A 143 -13.40 -7.45 4.04
N VAL A 144 -13.87 -6.84 2.96
CA VAL A 144 -13.03 -6.32 1.89
C VAL A 144 -13.36 -4.85 1.60
N THR A 145 -12.33 -4.04 1.43
CA THR A 145 -12.42 -2.69 0.89
C THR A 145 -11.60 -2.60 -0.39
N PRO A 146 -12.20 -2.27 -1.54
CA PRO A 146 -11.43 -1.95 -2.74
C PRO A 146 -10.77 -0.57 -2.56
N LEU A 147 -9.48 -0.51 -2.87
CA LEU A 147 -8.71 0.73 -3.03
C LEU A 147 -8.44 0.91 -4.52
N ILE A 148 -9.30 1.67 -5.16
CA ILE A 148 -9.37 1.81 -6.62
C ILE A 148 -8.38 2.86 -7.10
N SER A 149 -7.55 2.50 -8.06
CA SER A 149 -6.51 3.39 -8.58
C SER A 149 -7.08 4.36 -9.63
N ILE A 150 -7.02 5.67 -9.37
CA ILE A 150 -7.42 6.74 -10.29
C ILE A 150 -6.30 7.76 -10.41
N GLU A 151 -5.85 8.03 -11.66
CA GLU A 151 -4.69 8.88 -11.93
C GLU A 151 -5.04 10.26 -12.49
N GLY A 152 -6.30 10.55 -12.76
CA GLY A 152 -6.71 11.85 -13.30
C GLY A 152 -7.87 11.80 -14.29
N SER A 153 -7.83 12.70 -15.28
CA SER A 153 -8.75 12.71 -16.42
C SER A 153 -8.57 11.49 -17.33
N ASP A 154 -9.46 11.31 -18.30
CA ASP A 154 -9.38 10.20 -19.27
C ASP A 154 -8.01 10.14 -19.95
N ILE A 155 -7.53 11.28 -20.47
CA ILE A 155 -6.23 11.37 -21.16
C ILE A 155 -5.08 10.94 -20.22
N VAL A 156 -4.99 11.55 -19.04
CA VAL A 156 -3.93 11.24 -18.07
C VAL A 156 -4.01 9.77 -17.64
N SER A 157 -5.22 9.25 -17.42
CA SER A 157 -5.42 7.85 -17.01
C SER A 157 -5.02 6.88 -18.10
N ASP A 158 -5.39 7.14 -19.36
CA ASP A 158 -5.08 6.29 -20.50
C ASP A 158 -3.57 6.27 -20.77
N GLU A 159 -2.91 7.43 -20.82
CA GLU A 159 -1.47 7.54 -20.98
C GLU A 159 -0.69 6.85 -19.87
N ARG A 160 -1.05 7.15 -18.60
CA ARG A 160 -0.38 6.59 -17.43
C ARG A 160 -0.57 5.09 -17.31
N ARG A 161 -1.71 4.55 -17.72
CA ARG A 161 -2.09 3.14 -17.58
C ARG A 161 -1.85 2.33 -18.84
N GLY A 162 -1.43 2.98 -19.94
CA GLY A 162 -1.01 2.34 -21.19
C GLY A 162 -2.13 1.60 -21.91
N ARG A 163 -3.36 2.11 -21.82
CA ARG A 163 -4.55 1.55 -22.50
C ARG A 163 -5.64 2.62 -22.62
N SER A 164 -6.51 2.49 -23.62
CA SER A 164 -7.66 3.38 -23.81
C SER A 164 -8.83 3.04 -22.86
N GLN A 165 -9.67 4.04 -22.59
CA GLN A 165 -10.90 3.92 -21.78
C GLN A 165 -10.65 3.42 -20.34
N VAL A 166 -9.47 3.67 -19.80
CA VAL A 166 -9.11 3.18 -18.46
C VAL A 166 -10.00 3.81 -17.40
N LEU A 167 -10.14 5.16 -17.42
CA LEU A 167 -10.95 5.84 -16.41
C LEU A 167 -12.42 5.43 -16.50
N THR A 168 -12.99 5.37 -17.71
CA THR A 168 -14.38 4.96 -17.92
C THR A 168 -14.69 3.61 -17.28
N LYS A 169 -13.85 2.58 -17.54
CA LYS A 169 -14.02 1.25 -16.94
C LYS A 169 -13.80 1.24 -15.44
N THR A 170 -12.81 1.99 -14.95
CA THR A 170 -12.53 2.14 -13.52
C THR A 170 -13.71 2.78 -12.79
N LEU A 171 -14.34 3.81 -13.38
CA LEU A 171 -15.52 4.45 -12.82
C LEU A 171 -16.76 3.55 -12.82
N GLN A 172 -16.91 2.67 -13.80
CA GLN A 172 -17.95 1.62 -13.81
C GLN A 172 -17.79 0.69 -12.60
N GLY A 173 -16.57 0.24 -12.31
CA GLY A 173 -16.28 -0.58 -11.13
C GLY A 173 -16.50 0.16 -9.81
N LEU A 174 -16.14 1.43 -9.74
CA LEU A 174 -16.42 2.28 -8.57
C LEU A 174 -17.92 2.43 -8.34
N GLU A 175 -18.70 2.65 -9.40
CA GLU A 175 -20.15 2.78 -9.32
C GLU A 175 -20.82 1.46 -8.90
N ALA A 176 -20.33 0.30 -9.37
CA ALA A 176 -20.78 -1.00 -8.88
C ALA A 176 -20.55 -1.14 -7.37
N CYS A 177 -19.35 -0.77 -6.89
CA CYS A 177 -19.07 -0.75 -5.45
C CYS A 177 -20.01 0.17 -4.67
N ARG A 178 -20.33 1.36 -5.21
CA ARG A 178 -21.25 2.32 -4.59
C ARG A 178 -22.67 1.77 -4.51
N ARG A 179 -23.19 1.18 -5.61
CA ARG A 179 -24.54 0.55 -5.62
C ARG A 179 -24.68 -0.53 -4.56
N HIS A 180 -23.63 -1.33 -4.36
CA HIS A 180 -23.60 -2.40 -3.36
C HIS A 180 -23.20 -1.93 -1.96
N LYS A 181 -23.03 -0.60 -1.75
CA LYS A 181 -22.72 0.03 -0.47
C LYS A 181 -21.46 -0.56 0.19
N LEU A 182 -20.38 -0.68 -0.58
CA LEU A 182 -19.05 -1.02 -0.07
C LEU A 182 -18.37 0.20 0.59
N LEU A 183 -17.43 -0.06 1.46
CA LEU A 183 -16.47 0.95 1.90
C LEU A 183 -15.41 1.12 0.79
N ILE A 184 -15.38 2.28 0.15
CA ILE A 184 -14.59 2.52 -1.06
C ILE A 184 -13.43 3.46 -0.78
N GLY A 185 -12.23 3.06 -1.20
CA GLY A 185 -11.07 3.91 -1.26
C GLY A 185 -10.64 4.23 -2.68
N VAL A 186 -9.96 5.37 -2.86
CA VAL A 186 -9.27 5.73 -4.10
C VAL A 186 -7.80 5.96 -3.81
N ALA A 187 -6.91 5.37 -4.61
CA ALA A 187 -5.48 5.63 -4.59
C ALA A 187 -5.09 6.46 -5.82
N THR A 188 -4.25 7.47 -5.60
CA THR A 188 -3.63 8.26 -6.67
C THR A 188 -2.12 8.27 -6.48
N SER A 189 -1.39 7.84 -7.50
CA SER A 189 0.06 8.00 -7.56
C SER A 189 0.39 9.40 -8.07
N VAL A 190 0.55 10.34 -7.13
CA VAL A 190 0.76 11.77 -7.42
C VAL A 190 2.11 11.98 -8.09
N CYS A 191 2.09 12.62 -9.25
CA CYS A 191 3.25 12.90 -10.10
C CYS A 191 3.08 14.24 -10.83
N GLN A 192 4.03 14.59 -11.70
CA GLN A 192 4.00 15.87 -12.42
C GLN A 192 2.75 16.04 -13.30
N THR A 193 2.25 14.97 -13.91
CA THR A 193 1.11 15.04 -14.85
C THR A 193 -0.26 15.05 -14.19
N ASN A 194 -0.34 14.86 -12.86
CA ASN A 194 -1.62 14.82 -12.14
C ASN A 194 -1.58 15.52 -10.77
N ILE A 195 -0.63 16.39 -10.54
CA ILE A 195 -0.52 17.11 -9.25
C ILE A 195 -1.73 18.02 -8.99
N ASP A 196 -2.47 18.42 -10.01
CA ASP A 196 -3.72 19.15 -9.94
C ASP A 196 -4.83 18.39 -9.20
N LEU A 197 -4.75 17.07 -9.13
CA LEU A 197 -5.65 16.25 -8.30
C LEU A 197 -5.44 16.45 -6.79
N VAL A 198 -4.33 17.03 -6.39
CA VAL A 198 -4.10 17.44 -5.00
C VAL A 198 -4.84 18.76 -4.76
N SER A 199 -6.17 18.70 -4.82
CA SER A 199 -7.06 19.87 -4.74
C SER A 199 -8.34 19.54 -3.97
N GLU A 200 -8.93 20.56 -3.34
CA GLU A 200 -10.22 20.43 -2.64
C GLU A 200 -11.33 20.01 -3.61
N ALA A 201 -11.31 20.54 -4.84
CA ALA A 201 -12.29 20.21 -5.87
C ALA A 201 -12.29 18.71 -6.20
N TRP A 202 -11.08 18.10 -6.32
CA TRP A 202 -10.96 16.67 -6.53
C TRP A 202 -11.49 15.85 -5.33
N LEU A 203 -11.13 16.22 -4.11
CA LEU A 203 -11.65 15.54 -2.92
C LEU A 203 -13.17 15.63 -2.82
N ARG A 204 -13.76 16.78 -3.13
CA ARG A 204 -15.24 16.94 -3.19
C ARG A 204 -15.87 16.08 -4.28
N LYS A 205 -15.22 15.95 -5.44
CA LYS A 205 -15.66 15.04 -6.51
C LYS A 205 -15.63 13.59 -6.02
N LEU A 206 -14.56 13.13 -5.38
CA LEU A 206 -14.48 11.79 -4.80
C LEU A 206 -15.59 11.55 -3.76
N ILE A 207 -15.85 12.53 -2.90
CA ILE A 207 -16.96 12.47 -1.92
C ILE A 207 -18.31 12.28 -2.62
N SER A 208 -18.58 13.04 -3.68
CA SER A 208 -19.85 12.92 -4.44
C SER A 208 -20.00 11.58 -5.17
N MET A 209 -18.88 10.92 -5.48
CA MET A 209 -18.84 9.59 -6.07
C MET A 209 -18.98 8.46 -5.03
N GLY A 210 -19.16 8.77 -3.75
CA GLY A 210 -19.30 7.77 -2.67
C GLY A 210 -17.97 7.22 -2.14
N VAL A 211 -16.85 7.89 -2.40
CA VAL A 211 -15.55 7.50 -1.87
C VAL A 211 -15.42 7.92 -0.41
N HIS A 212 -14.95 7.03 0.45
CA HIS A 212 -14.86 7.22 1.91
C HIS A 212 -13.45 7.58 2.37
N TYR A 213 -12.43 7.11 1.65
CA TYR A 213 -11.03 7.45 1.93
C TYR A 213 -10.21 7.57 0.65
N VAL A 214 -9.18 8.39 0.70
CA VAL A 214 -8.24 8.58 -0.40
C VAL A 214 -6.82 8.35 0.08
N TRP A 215 -6.00 7.73 -0.74
CA TRP A 215 -4.60 7.49 -0.47
C TRP A 215 -3.74 8.18 -1.54
N PHE A 216 -3.03 9.23 -1.14
CA PHE A 216 -2.05 9.89 -1.99
C PHE A 216 -0.69 9.22 -1.82
N HIS A 217 -0.26 8.51 -2.84
CA HIS A 217 1.09 8.00 -2.96
C HIS A 217 1.95 8.97 -3.76
N THR A 218 3.15 9.26 -3.32
CA THR A 218 4.12 9.96 -4.16
C THR A 218 4.71 8.98 -5.18
N TYR A 219 4.65 9.33 -6.46
CA TYR A 219 5.25 8.53 -7.52
C TYR A 219 6.74 8.30 -7.27
N ARG A 220 7.19 7.08 -7.47
CA ARG A 220 8.60 6.68 -7.34
C ARG A 220 9.13 6.24 -8.68
N VAL A 221 10.37 6.66 -8.96
CA VAL A 221 11.09 6.31 -10.18
C VAL A 221 11.76 4.96 -9.97
N VAL A 222 10.99 3.90 -10.11
CA VAL A 222 11.41 2.50 -9.90
C VAL A 222 10.78 1.58 -10.94
N GLY A 223 11.23 0.33 -10.98
CA GLY A 223 10.69 -0.71 -11.86
C GLY A 223 11.35 -0.74 -13.23
N PRO A 224 10.88 -1.62 -14.12
CA PRO A 224 11.56 -1.91 -15.38
C PRO A 224 11.55 -0.75 -16.40
N LYS A 225 10.64 0.21 -16.24
CA LYS A 225 10.52 1.39 -17.12
C LYS A 225 10.30 2.65 -16.28
N PRO A 226 11.32 3.07 -15.50
CA PRO A 226 11.22 4.26 -14.68
C PRO A 226 11.07 5.51 -15.58
N ASN A 227 10.26 6.47 -15.14
CA ASN A 227 10.07 7.73 -15.85
C ASN A 227 10.40 8.91 -14.93
N GLU A 228 11.59 9.48 -15.13
CA GLU A 228 12.11 10.61 -14.35
C GLU A 228 11.23 11.86 -14.44
N ALA A 229 10.63 12.12 -15.61
CA ALA A 229 9.79 13.29 -15.84
C ALA A 229 8.51 13.31 -15.00
N LEU A 230 8.09 12.18 -14.47
CA LEU A 230 6.91 12.07 -13.61
C LEU A 230 7.19 12.38 -12.14
N ALA A 231 8.45 12.41 -11.71
CA ALA A 231 8.80 12.60 -10.31
C ALA A 231 8.49 14.02 -9.82
N LEU A 232 7.95 14.12 -8.62
CA LEU A 232 7.76 15.40 -7.95
C LEU A 232 9.09 15.96 -7.44
N ARG A 233 9.20 17.29 -7.44
CA ARG A 233 10.28 17.99 -6.74
C ARG A 233 10.00 18.00 -5.23
N PRO A 234 11.02 18.14 -4.36
CA PRO A 234 10.85 18.15 -2.90
C PRO A 234 9.81 19.18 -2.41
N GLU A 235 9.79 20.38 -2.99
CA GLU A 235 8.85 21.44 -2.63
C GLU A 235 7.39 21.07 -2.97
N GLN A 236 7.19 20.31 -4.05
CA GLN A 236 5.87 19.79 -4.43
C GLN A 236 5.41 18.69 -3.46
N VAL A 237 6.32 17.80 -3.03
CA VAL A 237 6.02 16.78 -2.02
C VAL A 237 5.61 17.45 -0.70
N LEU A 238 6.30 18.50 -0.29
CA LEU A 238 5.95 19.29 0.91
C LEU A 238 4.59 19.99 0.75
N ALA A 239 4.30 20.53 -0.43
CA ALA A 239 3.00 21.13 -0.73
C ALA A 239 1.86 20.10 -0.66
N VAL A 240 2.07 18.88 -1.18
CA VAL A 240 1.14 17.75 -1.03
C VAL A 240 0.90 17.44 0.45
N ARG A 241 1.95 17.37 1.27
CA ARG A 241 1.81 17.13 2.72
C ARG A 241 1.01 18.22 3.40
N ARG A 242 1.30 19.49 3.12
CA ARG A 242 0.56 20.63 3.69
C ARG A 242 -0.92 20.57 3.32
N PHE A 243 -1.23 20.32 2.05
CA PHE A 243 -2.60 20.15 1.58
C PHE A 243 -3.32 19.02 2.32
N ILE A 244 -2.69 17.84 2.46
CA ILE A 244 -3.28 16.70 3.16
C ILE A 244 -3.66 17.07 4.60
N VAL A 245 -2.74 17.67 5.36
CA VAL A 245 -2.99 18.05 6.76
C VAL A 245 -4.15 19.04 6.87
N GLN A 246 -4.17 20.06 6.00
CA GLN A 246 -5.26 21.05 5.98
C GLN A 246 -6.62 20.44 5.65
N MET A 247 -6.70 19.56 4.65
CA MET A 247 -7.95 18.96 4.21
C MET A 247 -8.51 17.93 5.20
N ARG A 248 -7.67 17.31 6.00
CA ARG A 248 -8.08 16.39 7.09
C ARG A 248 -8.99 17.06 8.11
N ALA A 249 -8.83 18.35 8.34
CA ALA A 249 -9.68 19.12 9.26
C ALA A 249 -11.00 19.61 8.63
N ARG A 250 -11.09 19.65 7.29
CA ARG A 250 -12.16 20.34 6.55
C ARG A 250 -13.18 19.41 5.91
N LEU A 251 -12.71 18.29 5.32
CA LEU A 251 -13.56 17.48 4.46
C LEU A 251 -13.94 16.14 5.12
N PRO A 252 -15.17 15.63 4.86
CA PRO A 252 -15.65 14.36 5.41
C PRO A 252 -15.17 13.16 4.58
N ILE A 253 -13.88 13.08 4.35
CA ILE A 253 -13.19 11.97 3.71
C ILE A 253 -11.89 11.69 4.45
N ALA A 254 -11.57 10.42 4.69
CA ALA A 254 -10.29 10.08 5.29
C ALA A 254 -9.17 10.20 4.26
N ILE A 255 -8.10 10.94 4.59
CA ILE A 255 -6.97 11.13 3.70
C ILE A 255 -5.75 10.42 4.30
N VAL A 256 -5.24 9.41 3.59
CA VAL A 256 -4.10 8.61 4.03
C VAL A 256 -2.83 9.11 3.35
N ASP A 257 -1.78 9.25 4.11
CA ASP A 257 -0.41 9.35 3.63
C ASP A 257 0.47 8.33 4.37
N ALA A 258 1.49 7.82 3.69
CA ALA A 258 2.28 6.71 4.20
C ALA A 258 3.68 7.12 4.71
N TYR A 259 4.06 8.40 4.59
CA TYR A 259 5.47 8.79 4.64
C TYR A 259 5.84 9.70 5.81
N TRP A 260 4.87 10.20 6.55
CA TRP A 260 5.11 11.14 7.65
C TRP A 260 4.47 10.64 8.94
N ASP A 261 5.17 10.84 10.03
CA ASP A 261 4.63 10.60 11.36
C ASP A 261 3.68 11.73 11.80
N ASP A 262 3.26 11.70 13.06
CA ASP A 262 2.36 12.73 13.63
C ASP A 262 3.05 14.08 13.85
N ARG A 263 4.38 14.11 13.90
CA ARG A 263 5.18 15.35 14.03
C ARG A 263 5.53 15.95 12.66
N GLY A 264 5.22 15.23 11.57
CA GLY A 264 5.54 15.65 10.21
C GLY A 264 6.95 15.28 9.78
N GLU A 265 7.64 14.43 10.53
CA GLU A 265 8.91 13.86 10.12
C GLU A 265 8.66 12.76 9.10
N ALA A 266 9.42 12.79 8.00
CA ALA A 266 9.36 11.71 7.02
C ALA A 266 10.13 10.49 7.55
N LEU A 267 9.61 9.30 7.27
CA LEU A 267 10.25 8.05 7.62
C LEU A 267 10.06 7.01 6.53
N CYS A 268 11.13 6.31 6.20
CA CYS A 268 11.04 5.15 5.32
C CYS A 268 10.27 4.03 6.04
N PRO A 269 9.16 3.50 5.48
CA PRO A 269 8.42 2.42 6.13
C PRO A 269 9.24 1.16 6.39
N MET A 270 10.35 1.00 5.67
CA MET A 270 11.29 -0.10 5.87
C MET A 270 12.01 -0.02 7.22
N ALA A 271 12.34 1.18 7.69
CA ALA A 271 13.03 1.38 8.97
C ALA A 271 12.28 0.75 10.17
N THR A 272 10.98 0.59 10.05
CA THR A 272 10.13 -0.08 11.04
C THR A 272 9.69 -1.48 10.64
N GLY A 273 10.06 -1.94 9.44
CA GLY A 273 9.68 -3.24 8.89
C GLY A 273 8.24 -3.36 8.42
N VAL A 274 7.45 -2.27 8.44
CA VAL A 274 6.04 -2.33 8.00
C VAL A 274 5.88 -2.36 6.50
N SER A 275 6.93 -2.12 5.73
CA SER A 275 6.94 -2.27 4.27
C SER A 275 7.26 -3.68 3.79
N HIS A 276 7.58 -4.63 4.67
CA HIS A 276 7.89 -5.98 4.24
C HIS A 276 6.75 -6.55 3.42
N HIS A 277 7.13 -7.18 2.32
CA HIS A 277 6.22 -7.59 1.26
C HIS A 277 6.43 -9.07 0.94
N ILE A 278 5.36 -9.77 0.63
CA ILE A 278 5.43 -11.12 0.11
C ILE A 278 5.06 -11.06 -1.37
N GLY A 279 6.04 -11.30 -2.24
CA GLY A 279 5.89 -11.28 -3.69
C GLY A 279 5.11 -12.49 -4.21
N PRO A 280 4.60 -12.45 -5.47
CA PRO A 280 3.73 -13.49 -6.02
C PRO A 280 4.44 -14.84 -6.24
N GLY A 281 5.77 -14.87 -6.21
CA GLY A 281 6.61 -16.07 -6.18
C GLY A 281 6.83 -16.64 -4.79
N GLY A 282 6.27 -16.03 -3.73
CA GLY A 282 6.47 -16.43 -2.34
C GLY A 282 7.70 -15.84 -1.67
N HIS A 283 8.46 -15.01 -2.36
CA HIS A 283 9.65 -14.35 -1.82
C HIS A 283 9.30 -13.27 -0.80
N ILE A 284 10.07 -13.19 0.29
CA ILE A 284 9.89 -12.17 1.33
C ILE A 284 10.86 -11.03 1.06
N GLU A 285 10.31 -9.91 0.65
CA GLU A 285 11.03 -8.74 0.18
C GLU A 285 11.04 -7.62 1.24
N PRO A 286 12.09 -6.79 1.31
CA PRO A 286 12.13 -5.65 2.23
C PRO A 286 11.02 -4.63 1.98
N CYS A 287 10.64 -4.43 0.70
CA CYS A 287 9.63 -3.49 0.25
C CYS A 287 9.12 -3.92 -1.14
N PRO A 288 7.88 -3.61 -1.55
CA PRO A 288 7.36 -3.95 -2.87
C PRO A 288 8.23 -3.48 -4.05
N VAL A 289 9.00 -2.41 -3.84
CA VAL A 289 9.90 -1.85 -4.86
C VAL A 289 11.35 -2.35 -4.75
N ILE A 290 11.67 -3.19 -3.76
CA ILE A 290 12.96 -3.88 -3.63
C ILE A 290 12.70 -5.37 -3.80
N GLN A 291 12.66 -5.80 -5.04
CA GLN A 291 12.30 -7.17 -5.42
C GLN A 291 13.52 -8.09 -5.39
N PHE A 292 14.13 -8.18 -4.21
CA PHE A 292 15.20 -9.09 -3.86
C PHE A 292 14.87 -9.79 -2.54
N ALA A 293 15.23 -11.05 -2.42
CA ALA A 293 14.98 -11.86 -1.24
C ALA A 293 16.07 -12.88 -0.98
N THR A 294 16.28 -13.20 0.29
CA THR A 294 17.08 -14.33 0.74
C THR A 294 16.21 -15.49 1.22
N GLU A 295 14.93 -15.20 1.52
CA GLU A 295 13.99 -16.19 2.04
C GLU A 295 12.67 -16.19 1.26
N SER A 296 11.99 -17.33 1.33
CA SER A 296 10.65 -17.53 0.78
C SER A 296 9.71 -18.10 1.85
N VAL A 297 8.42 -17.82 1.70
CA VAL A 297 7.36 -18.48 2.51
C VAL A 297 7.32 -20.00 2.28
N ARG A 298 8.03 -20.50 1.27
CA ARG A 298 8.14 -21.93 0.94
C ARG A 298 9.26 -22.62 1.71
N ASP A 299 10.23 -21.86 2.22
CA ASP A 299 11.41 -22.42 2.90
C ASP A 299 11.08 -22.93 4.30
N ARG A 300 10.09 -22.34 4.96
CA ARG A 300 9.69 -22.67 6.34
C ARG A 300 8.17 -22.66 6.48
N ALA A 301 7.68 -23.37 7.49
CA ALA A 301 6.25 -23.42 7.80
C ALA A 301 5.69 -22.11 8.30
N SER A 302 6.49 -21.28 9.00
CA SER A 302 6.07 -20.04 9.62
C SER A 302 6.67 -18.81 8.94
N VAL A 303 5.81 -17.93 8.45
CA VAL A 303 6.17 -16.60 7.91
C VAL A 303 6.70 -15.71 9.03
N PHE A 304 6.14 -15.83 10.23
CA PHE A 304 6.60 -15.10 11.40
C PHE A 304 8.07 -15.44 11.72
N GLU A 305 8.41 -16.73 11.81
CA GLU A 305 9.79 -17.12 12.07
C GLU A 305 10.74 -16.69 10.96
N THR A 306 10.32 -16.80 9.70
CA THR A 306 11.12 -16.41 8.56
C THR A 306 11.44 -14.91 8.61
N MET A 307 10.43 -14.07 8.80
CA MET A 307 10.63 -12.60 8.86
C MET A 307 11.43 -12.16 10.09
N THR A 308 11.18 -12.75 11.26
CA THR A 308 11.86 -12.34 12.50
C THR A 308 13.32 -12.76 12.57
N ARG A 309 13.69 -13.85 11.89
CA ARG A 309 15.07 -14.39 11.86
C ARG A 309 15.89 -13.90 10.67
N SER A 310 15.29 -13.23 9.69
CA SER A 310 15.99 -12.77 8.50
C SER A 310 17.04 -11.71 8.82
N ALA A 311 18.30 -12.04 8.59
CA ALA A 311 19.41 -11.10 8.69
C ALA A 311 19.35 -10.04 7.59
N PHE A 312 18.90 -10.42 6.40
CA PHE A 312 18.69 -9.52 5.27
C PHE A 312 17.67 -8.42 5.59
N LEU A 313 16.49 -8.80 6.07
CA LEU A 313 15.47 -7.82 6.48
C LEU A 313 15.91 -6.97 7.65
N LYS A 314 16.68 -7.52 8.59
CA LYS A 314 17.23 -6.79 9.73
C LYS A 314 18.18 -5.70 9.25
N ASP A 315 19.17 -6.05 8.45
CA ASP A 315 20.17 -5.09 7.95
C ASP A 315 19.53 -3.98 7.10
N PHE A 316 18.51 -4.32 6.31
CA PHE A 316 17.73 -3.30 5.58
C PHE A 316 17.01 -2.33 6.51
N ARG A 317 16.39 -2.80 7.59
CA ARG A 317 15.72 -1.92 8.57
C ARG A 317 16.72 -0.95 9.23
N GLU A 318 17.85 -1.47 9.66
CA GLU A 318 18.90 -0.70 10.30
C GLU A 318 19.47 0.36 9.34
N ALA A 319 19.83 -0.04 8.13
CA ALA A 319 20.32 0.87 7.11
C ALA A 319 19.27 1.95 6.71
N ALA A 320 18.00 1.58 6.60
CA ALA A 320 16.96 2.56 6.30
C ALA A 320 16.73 3.56 7.44
N ALA A 321 16.86 3.13 8.68
CA ALA A 321 16.72 4.02 9.85
C ALA A 321 17.87 5.04 9.93
N GLU A 322 19.07 4.66 9.53
CA GLU A 322 20.26 5.50 9.61
C GLU A 322 20.45 6.40 8.38
N ALA A 323 20.20 5.86 7.18
CA ALA A 323 20.66 6.47 5.94
C ALA A 323 19.61 7.33 5.22
N THR A 324 18.33 7.25 5.60
CA THR A 324 17.27 7.97 4.88
C THR A 324 16.19 8.53 5.78
N ARG A 325 15.59 9.64 5.34
CA ARG A 325 14.35 10.22 5.91
C ARG A 325 13.22 10.24 4.88
N GLY A 326 13.28 9.38 3.88
CA GLY A 326 12.26 9.30 2.82
C GLY A 326 12.18 7.91 2.22
N CYS A 327 12.87 7.67 1.11
CA CYS A 327 12.87 6.39 0.43
C CYS A 327 14.30 5.93 0.16
N ILE A 328 14.76 4.89 0.84
CA ILE A 328 16.14 4.39 0.70
C ILE A 328 16.48 4.03 -0.75
N VAL A 329 15.51 3.52 -1.51
CA VAL A 329 15.71 3.16 -2.92
C VAL A 329 16.07 4.39 -3.76
N LEU A 330 15.42 5.52 -3.49
CA LEU A 330 15.64 6.75 -4.27
C LEU A 330 16.84 7.55 -3.75
N GLU A 331 17.05 7.55 -2.44
CA GLU A 331 18.08 8.39 -1.81
C GLU A 331 19.43 7.69 -1.75
N ARG A 332 19.44 6.38 -1.51
CA ARG A 332 20.64 5.57 -1.31
C ARG A 332 20.58 4.22 -2.04
N PRO A 333 20.45 4.23 -3.38
CA PRO A 333 20.47 2.99 -4.17
C PRO A 333 21.79 2.23 -4.04
N ASP A 334 22.88 2.91 -3.68
CA ASP A 334 24.16 2.31 -3.32
C ASP A 334 24.05 1.33 -2.14
N ILE A 335 23.42 1.75 -1.05
CA ILE A 335 23.21 0.88 0.14
C ILE A 335 22.32 -0.31 -0.22
N VAL A 336 21.28 -0.10 -1.04
CA VAL A 336 20.41 -1.19 -1.49
C VAL A 336 21.22 -2.26 -2.23
N ARG A 337 22.07 -1.86 -3.19
CA ARG A 337 22.95 -2.78 -3.96
C ARG A 337 23.91 -3.54 -3.06
N ASP A 338 24.55 -2.82 -2.13
CA ASP A 338 25.55 -3.41 -1.22
C ASP A 338 24.90 -4.46 -0.29
N LEU A 339 23.71 -4.19 0.24
CA LEU A 339 22.97 -5.15 1.06
C LEU A 339 22.52 -6.38 0.26
N VAL A 340 22.02 -6.19 -0.97
CA VAL A 340 21.65 -7.29 -1.85
C VAL A 340 22.87 -8.20 -2.12
N ARG A 341 24.03 -7.61 -2.45
CA ARG A 341 25.28 -8.36 -2.69
C ARG A 341 25.81 -9.02 -1.41
N LYS A 342 25.82 -8.31 -0.29
CA LYS A 342 26.29 -8.82 1.01
C LYS A 342 25.57 -10.09 1.42
N HIS A 343 24.25 -10.14 1.21
CA HIS A 343 23.42 -11.27 1.60
C HIS A 343 23.21 -12.31 0.50
N GLY A 344 23.75 -12.09 -0.71
CA GLY A 344 23.51 -12.98 -1.84
C GLY A 344 22.01 -13.08 -2.21
N ALA A 345 21.25 -11.99 -2.02
CA ALA A 345 19.83 -12.00 -2.27
C ALA A 345 19.53 -12.17 -3.77
N VAL A 346 18.53 -12.97 -4.08
CA VAL A 346 18.14 -13.30 -5.46
C VAL A 346 17.08 -12.33 -5.98
N ASP A 347 17.11 -12.06 -7.29
CA ASP A 347 16.08 -11.31 -8.00
C ASP A 347 14.76 -12.10 -8.00
N SER A 348 13.72 -11.58 -7.34
CA SER A 348 12.40 -12.23 -7.23
C SER A 348 11.46 -11.90 -8.40
N THR A 349 11.89 -11.06 -9.34
CA THR A 349 11.02 -10.50 -10.39
C THR A 349 10.81 -11.41 -11.59
N GLN A 350 11.63 -12.43 -11.78
CA GLN A 350 11.71 -13.30 -12.96
C GLN A 350 12.18 -12.58 -14.26
N ARG A 351 12.51 -11.29 -14.22
CA ARG A 351 13.02 -10.57 -15.40
C ARG A 351 14.55 -10.55 -15.49
N GLY A 352 15.25 -10.81 -14.39
CA GLY A 352 16.72 -10.91 -14.35
C GLY A 352 17.46 -9.57 -14.50
N THR A 353 16.76 -8.44 -14.52
CA THR A 353 17.36 -7.11 -14.72
C THR A 353 17.31 -6.21 -13.49
N ALA A 354 16.72 -6.65 -12.40
CA ALA A 354 16.49 -5.81 -11.22
C ALA A 354 17.79 -5.21 -10.64
N MET A 355 18.91 -5.95 -10.65
CA MET A 355 20.19 -5.40 -10.19
C MET A 355 20.71 -4.30 -11.12
N ALA A 356 20.67 -4.52 -12.44
CA ALA A 356 21.08 -3.50 -13.41
C ALA A 356 20.21 -2.24 -13.32
N GLU A 357 18.92 -2.37 -13.01
CA GLU A 357 18.04 -1.22 -12.76
C GLU A 357 18.53 -0.40 -11.56
N PHE A 358 18.90 -1.05 -10.44
CA PHE A 358 19.49 -0.36 -9.30
C PHE A 358 20.86 0.24 -9.59
N GLU A 359 21.68 -0.40 -10.43
CA GLU A 359 22.97 0.12 -10.85
C GLU A 359 22.84 1.39 -11.70
N ALA A 360 21.78 1.49 -12.49
CA ALA A 360 21.48 2.66 -13.32
C ALA A 360 20.85 3.82 -12.54
N MET A 361 20.39 3.60 -11.30
CA MET A 361 19.72 4.64 -10.51
C MET A 361 20.70 5.71 -10.04
N THR A 362 20.30 6.98 -10.24
CA THR A 362 21.00 8.14 -9.66
C THR A 362 20.36 8.50 -8.31
N PRO A 363 21.16 8.69 -7.23
CA PRO A 363 20.68 9.14 -5.95
C PRO A 363 19.89 10.44 -6.04
N ARG A 364 18.74 10.49 -5.37
CA ARG A 364 17.87 11.69 -5.31
C ARG A 364 17.96 12.35 -3.95
N LYS A 365 17.66 13.65 -3.92
CA LYS A 365 17.51 14.38 -2.67
C LYS A 365 16.35 13.78 -1.86
N SER A 366 16.52 13.74 -0.53
CA SER A 366 15.47 13.28 0.38
C SER A 366 14.18 14.09 0.21
N GLN A 367 13.07 13.41 0.39
CA GLN A 367 11.75 14.05 0.50
C GLN A 367 11.55 14.74 1.85
N HIS A 368 12.42 14.46 2.82
CA HIS A 368 12.45 15.15 4.10
C HIS A 368 13.27 16.44 3.97
N MET A 369 12.66 17.53 4.41
CA MET A 369 13.30 18.85 4.46
C MET A 369 13.37 19.28 5.93
N PRO A 370 14.52 19.13 6.60
CA PRO A 370 14.68 19.48 8.02
C PRO A 370 14.30 20.94 8.28
N GLY A 371 13.52 21.18 9.33
CA GLY A 371 13.00 22.50 9.70
C GLY A 371 11.75 22.92 8.90
N GLN A 372 11.23 22.04 8.04
CA GLN A 372 9.98 22.26 7.28
C GLN A 372 8.94 21.17 7.57
N GLU A 373 9.02 20.54 8.73
CA GLU A 373 8.08 19.52 9.17
C GLU A 373 6.67 20.12 9.30
N ILE A 374 5.67 19.36 8.86
CA ILE A 374 4.25 19.72 8.93
C ILE A 374 3.54 18.72 9.85
N PRO A 375 3.39 19.04 11.14
CA PRO A 375 2.74 18.16 12.11
C PRO A 375 1.25 17.96 11.79
N GLU A 376 0.68 16.87 12.30
CA GLU A 376 -0.76 16.65 12.27
C GLU A 376 -1.49 17.64 13.16
N GLU A 377 -2.43 18.38 12.60
CA GLU A 377 -3.26 19.34 13.35
C GLU A 377 -4.41 18.63 14.08
N HIS A 378 -5.01 17.63 13.45
CA HIS A 378 -6.22 16.99 13.96
C HIS A 378 -5.89 15.80 14.87
N TRP A 379 -6.44 15.79 16.10
CA TRP A 379 -6.14 14.80 17.13
C TRP A 379 -6.41 13.34 16.72
N VAL A 380 -7.46 13.08 15.91
CA VAL A 380 -7.75 11.72 15.42
C VAL A 380 -6.63 11.19 14.54
N TYR A 381 -6.06 12.02 13.68
CA TYR A 381 -4.95 11.60 12.84
C TYR A 381 -3.66 11.45 13.63
N ARG A 382 -3.43 12.28 14.65
CA ARG A 382 -2.32 12.05 15.60
C ARG A 382 -2.44 10.69 16.30
N PHE A 383 -3.66 10.37 16.80
CA PHE A 383 -3.93 9.07 17.38
C PHE A 383 -3.75 7.93 16.38
N ALA A 384 -4.34 8.05 15.18
CA ALA A 384 -4.27 7.02 14.16
C ALA A 384 -2.83 6.75 13.70
N LYS A 385 -1.99 7.78 13.59
CA LYS A 385 -0.58 7.61 13.23
C LYS A 385 0.25 6.94 14.34
N LYS A 386 -0.13 7.09 15.59
CA LYS A 386 0.57 6.47 16.73
C LYS A 386 0.11 5.05 17.04
N HIS A 387 -1.15 4.75 16.86
CA HIS A 387 -1.78 3.56 17.40
C HIS A 387 -2.52 2.71 16.37
N TRP A 388 -2.58 3.14 15.11
CA TRP A 388 -3.32 2.46 14.07
C TRP A 388 -2.57 2.50 12.73
N PHE A 389 -3.20 2.04 11.62
CA PHE A 389 -2.54 1.83 10.32
C PHE A 389 -2.30 3.10 9.47
N PHE A 390 -2.53 4.29 9.98
CA PHE A 390 -2.48 5.54 9.24
C PHE A 390 -1.08 6.16 9.08
N GLY A 391 -0.07 5.60 9.71
CA GLY A 391 1.29 6.09 9.57
C GLY A 391 2.28 4.95 9.56
N PHE A 392 2.85 4.63 8.41
CA PHE A 392 3.83 3.54 8.28
C PHE A 392 5.13 3.78 9.05
N GLY A 393 5.39 4.99 9.49
CA GLY A 393 6.55 5.34 10.30
C GLY A 393 6.25 5.60 11.77
N ALA A 394 4.98 5.63 12.14
CA ALA A 394 4.53 6.08 13.45
C ALA A 394 4.71 5.06 14.58
N TYR A 395 5.28 3.93 14.31
CA TYR A 395 5.36 2.83 15.27
C TYR A 395 6.71 2.78 15.99
N SER A 396 7.28 3.94 16.24
CA SER A 396 8.50 4.08 17.05
C SER A 396 8.21 4.05 18.55
#